data_62dcc8ed9e4df3e70a841be2b9166016
#
_entry.id   62dcc8ed9e4df3e70a841be2b9166016
#
_cell.length_a   1.000
_cell.length_b   1.000
_cell.length_c   1.000
_cell.angle_alpha   90.00
_cell.angle_beta   90.00
_cell.angle_gamma   90.00
#
_symmetry.space_group_name_H-M   'P 1'
#
loop_
_entity.id
_entity.type
_entity.pdbx_description
1 polymer ?
#
loop_
_entity_poly.entity_id
_entity_poly.type
_entity_poly.pdbx_seq_one_letter_code
_entity_poly.pdbx_strand_id
1 'polypeptide(L)'
;MLAILTGVRFSVKEKLCKSLQRCQIAAVRIRYLIMINLLSNRSAYETAEVLGVHNTTVYRVARRFRAHGEWSLWDGREDNGQTKLDERFLTVLYRVVRATPQQYGWRRPTWTRELLVETLARQTGVRIHVTTMSRALAMIKARRGRPRPTVNCPWAKAAKTRRLNVIRRLLATLPRGQVAVYEDEVDIHLNPKIGLDWMLRGQQKEVLTPGQNVKRYLAGALDARTGQLLWVEGERKTSALFITLLDRLLQTYAQAPVIHVILDNYRIHDSKIVHAALAGFGGRIRLHFLPPYCPNDNKIERVWQDLHANVTRNHNCADMLTLMSEVRYYLHQRNRNRTKSRSEATAQRSAA
;
A
#
# COMPACT_ATOMS: atom_id res chain seq x y z
N MET A 1 46.01 40.98 -19.38
CA MET A 1 44.78 40.23 -19.56
C MET A 1 44.09 40.49 -20.89
N LEU A 2 44.12 41.68 -21.43
CA LEU A 2 43.66 41.96 -22.82
C LEU A 2 44.27 41.01 -23.86
N ALA A 3 45.51 40.53 -23.65
CA ALA A 3 46.18 39.58 -24.53
C ALA A 3 45.48 38.20 -24.64
N ILE A 4 44.65 37.82 -23.66
CA ILE A 4 43.90 36.55 -23.69
C ILE A 4 42.66 36.68 -24.60
N LEU A 5 42.12 37.88 -24.78
CA LEU A 5 40.88 38.13 -25.53
C LEU A 5 41.11 38.93 -26.83
N THR A 6 42.40 39.14 -27.24
CA THR A 6 42.72 39.74 -28.53
C THR A 6 42.06 38.98 -29.67
N GLY A 7 41.18 39.66 -30.41
CA GLY A 7 40.41 39.09 -31.51
C GLY A 7 38.91 38.82 -31.22
N VAL A 8 38.43 39.04 -29.99
CA VAL A 8 37.00 38.92 -29.68
C VAL A 8 36.29 40.24 -30.05
N ARG A 9 35.36 40.19 -31.01
CA ARG A 9 34.63 41.36 -31.53
C ARG A 9 33.60 41.89 -30.51
N PHE A 10 33.30 43.21 -30.54
CA PHE A 10 32.31 43.89 -29.69
C PHE A 10 30.90 43.25 -29.75
N SER A 11 30.52 42.73 -30.91
CA SER A 11 29.27 41.98 -31.13
C SER A 11 29.09 40.75 -30.21
N VAL A 12 30.20 40.18 -29.68
CA VAL A 12 30.16 39.02 -28.75
C VAL A 12 29.64 39.46 -27.39
N LYS A 13 29.95 40.65 -26.91
CA LYS A 13 29.47 41.19 -25.64
C LYS A 13 27.96 41.29 -25.62
N GLU A 14 27.34 41.84 -26.66
CA GLU A 14 25.87 41.95 -26.77
C GLU A 14 25.21 40.59 -26.79
N LYS A 15 25.80 39.64 -27.51
CA LYS A 15 25.30 38.26 -27.54
C LYS A 15 25.33 37.63 -26.14
N LEU A 16 26.43 37.80 -25.40
CA LEU A 16 26.55 37.26 -24.04
C LEU A 16 25.55 37.93 -23.07
N CYS A 17 25.28 39.24 -23.23
CA CYS A 17 24.24 39.92 -22.44
C CYS A 17 22.85 39.34 -22.67
N LYS A 18 22.50 39.07 -23.94
CA LYS A 18 21.19 38.39 -24.26
C LYS A 18 21.12 36.98 -23.70
N SER A 19 22.21 36.24 -23.78
CA SER A 19 22.27 34.86 -23.21
C SER A 19 22.18 34.88 -21.69
N LEU A 20 22.82 35.85 -21.01
CA LEU A 20 22.73 36.04 -19.57
C LEU A 20 21.28 36.27 -19.09
N GLN A 21 20.50 37.09 -19.82
CA GLN A 21 19.09 37.35 -19.47
C GLN A 21 18.24 36.08 -19.49
N ARG A 22 18.55 35.17 -20.39
CA ARG A 22 17.82 33.89 -20.55
C ARG A 22 18.32 32.77 -19.63
N CYS A 23 19.53 32.92 -19.07
CA CYS A 23 20.15 31.89 -18.24
C CYS A 23 19.62 31.93 -16.81
N GLN A 24 19.09 30.82 -16.31
CA GLN A 24 18.59 30.72 -14.93
C GLN A 24 19.57 30.03 -13.98
N ILE A 25 20.64 29.42 -14.48
CA ILE A 25 21.61 28.66 -13.67
C ILE A 25 22.64 29.64 -13.07
N ALA A 26 22.63 29.82 -11.75
CA ALA A 26 23.45 30.76 -11.03
C ALA A 26 24.95 30.64 -11.36
N ALA A 27 25.51 29.43 -11.38
CA ALA A 27 26.91 29.18 -11.69
C ALA A 27 27.28 29.58 -13.14
N VAL A 28 26.39 29.40 -14.10
CA VAL A 28 26.56 29.79 -15.49
C VAL A 28 26.42 31.28 -15.63
N ARG A 29 25.49 31.94 -14.95
CA ARG A 29 25.32 33.39 -14.91
C ARG A 29 26.61 34.09 -14.44
N ILE A 30 27.26 33.57 -13.39
CA ILE A 30 28.54 34.11 -12.91
C ILE A 30 29.59 34.04 -14.03
N ARG A 31 29.66 32.98 -14.81
CA ARG A 31 30.63 32.84 -15.91
C ARG A 31 30.32 33.81 -17.06
N TYR A 32 29.05 34.04 -17.38
CA TYR A 32 28.66 35.12 -18.31
C TYR A 32 29.07 36.49 -17.80
N LEU A 33 28.81 36.80 -16.53
CA LEU A 33 29.21 38.07 -15.91
C LEU A 33 30.74 38.28 -15.91
N ILE A 34 31.52 37.23 -15.67
CA ILE A 34 32.97 37.27 -15.79
C ILE A 34 33.38 37.74 -17.21
N MET A 35 32.83 37.08 -18.25
CA MET A 35 33.16 37.38 -19.61
C MET A 35 32.71 38.80 -20.02
N ILE A 36 31.53 39.24 -19.63
CA ILE A 36 30.98 40.58 -19.91
C ILE A 36 31.85 41.65 -19.26
N ASN A 37 32.28 41.46 -18.00
CA ASN A 37 33.17 42.42 -17.33
C ASN A 37 34.54 42.52 -18.01
N LEU A 38 35.12 41.39 -18.39
CA LEU A 38 36.40 41.37 -19.13
C LEU A 38 36.30 42.06 -20.50
N LEU A 39 35.18 41.83 -21.22
CA LEU A 39 34.91 42.50 -22.51
C LEU A 39 34.52 43.97 -22.36
N SER A 40 34.24 44.43 -21.16
CA SER A 40 34.05 45.83 -20.78
C SER A 40 35.35 46.50 -20.32
N ASN A 41 36.50 45.94 -20.65
CA ASN A 41 37.84 46.40 -20.31
C ASN A 41 38.19 46.41 -18.81
N ARG A 42 37.45 45.71 -17.96
CA ARG A 42 37.83 45.50 -16.57
C ARG A 42 38.99 44.50 -16.48
N SER A 43 39.88 44.72 -15.53
CA SER A 43 40.95 43.76 -15.23
C SER A 43 40.37 42.46 -14.60
N ALA A 44 41.19 41.43 -14.58
CA ALA A 44 40.80 40.17 -13.89
C ALA A 44 40.61 40.35 -12.39
N TYR A 45 41.42 41.24 -11.80
CA TYR A 45 41.37 41.55 -10.39
C TYR A 45 40.06 42.28 -10.05
N GLU A 46 39.74 43.37 -10.73
CA GLU A 46 38.48 44.09 -10.57
C GLU A 46 37.25 43.21 -10.82
N THR A 47 37.33 42.34 -11.83
CA THR A 47 36.25 41.42 -12.14
C THR A 47 36.05 40.38 -11.01
N ALA A 48 37.14 39.90 -10.43
CA ALA A 48 37.12 38.98 -9.32
C ALA A 48 36.51 39.62 -8.06
N GLU A 49 36.91 40.85 -7.76
CA GLU A 49 36.42 41.64 -6.64
C GLU A 49 34.90 41.93 -6.77
N VAL A 50 34.47 42.48 -7.89
CA VAL A 50 33.05 42.82 -8.15
C VAL A 50 32.11 41.59 -8.08
N LEU A 51 32.58 40.43 -8.53
CA LEU A 51 31.74 39.21 -8.58
C LEU A 51 31.94 38.30 -7.37
N GLY A 52 32.80 38.65 -6.42
CA GLY A 52 33.08 37.83 -5.25
C GLY A 52 33.68 36.46 -5.58
N VAL A 53 34.49 36.38 -6.64
CA VAL A 53 35.10 35.11 -7.09
C VAL A 53 36.64 35.21 -7.02
N HIS A 54 37.28 34.05 -6.88
CA HIS A 54 38.75 34.05 -6.86
C HIS A 54 39.30 34.36 -8.26
N ASN A 55 40.41 35.09 -8.32
CA ASN A 55 41.07 35.58 -9.55
C ASN A 55 41.43 34.42 -10.53
N THR A 56 41.85 33.26 -9.99
CA THR A 56 42.09 32.04 -10.80
C THR A 56 40.86 31.56 -11.54
N THR A 57 39.63 31.76 -10.96
CA THR A 57 38.38 31.44 -11.63
C THR A 57 38.15 32.33 -12.85
N VAL A 58 38.42 33.61 -12.73
CA VAL A 58 38.32 34.57 -13.86
C VAL A 58 39.22 34.12 -15.00
N TYR A 59 40.49 33.85 -14.72
CA TYR A 59 41.45 33.37 -15.74
C TYR A 59 41.02 32.04 -16.36
N ARG A 60 40.54 31.12 -15.58
CA ARG A 60 40.07 29.80 -16.06
C ARG A 60 38.88 29.92 -17.01
N VAL A 61 37.91 30.76 -16.66
CA VAL A 61 36.74 31.02 -17.51
C VAL A 61 37.16 31.70 -18.81
N ALA A 62 38.00 32.73 -18.74
CA ALA A 62 38.50 33.45 -19.91
C ALA A 62 39.30 32.56 -20.88
N ARG A 63 40.17 31.68 -20.34
CA ARG A 63 40.95 30.70 -21.13
C ARG A 63 40.03 29.71 -21.84
N ARG A 64 39.03 29.16 -21.11
CA ARG A 64 38.07 28.23 -21.70
C ARG A 64 37.20 28.87 -22.77
N PHE A 65 36.74 30.12 -22.52
CA PHE A 65 35.95 30.87 -23.49
C PHE A 65 36.75 31.13 -24.78
N ARG A 66 38.05 31.50 -24.67
CA ARG A 66 38.92 31.68 -25.82
C ARG A 66 39.10 30.41 -26.66
N ALA A 67 39.23 29.25 -25.99
CA ALA A 67 39.44 27.95 -26.63
C ALA A 67 38.15 27.39 -27.29
N HIS A 68 37.00 27.56 -26.65
CA HIS A 68 35.79 26.84 -27.03
C HIS A 68 34.55 27.73 -27.19
N GLY A 69 34.69 29.05 -27.09
CA GLY A 69 33.59 30.02 -27.26
C GLY A 69 32.55 29.98 -26.13
N GLU A 70 31.36 30.52 -26.43
CA GLU A 70 30.25 30.68 -25.48
C GLU A 70 29.80 29.34 -24.83
N TRP A 71 29.85 28.28 -25.61
CA TRP A 71 29.45 26.94 -25.11
C TRP A 71 30.25 26.49 -23.88
N SER A 72 31.48 26.91 -23.76
CA SER A 72 32.37 26.62 -22.63
C SER A 72 31.92 27.23 -21.30
N LEU A 73 30.99 28.19 -21.31
CA LEU A 73 30.43 28.78 -20.10
C LEU A 73 29.42 27.88 -19.40
N TRP A 74 28.89 26.94 -20.15
CA TRP A 74 27.99 25.92 -19.58
C TRP A 74 28.77 24.86 -18.81
N ASP A 75 28.06 24.19 -17.88
CA ASP A 75 28.65 23.13 -17.09
C ASP A 75 28.56 21.82 -17.85
N GLY A 76 29.65 21.39 -18.46
CA GLY A 76 29.73 20.08 -19.14
C GLY A 76 29.82 18.89 -18.19
N ARG A 77 29.55 19.06 -16.89
CA ARG A 77 29.60 17.97 -15.94
C ARG A 77 28.42 17.00 -16.13
N GLU A 78 27.32 17.47 -16.68
CA GLU A 78 26.16 16.61 -17.00
C GLU A 78 26.48 15.65 -18.15
N ASP A 79 27.39 16.02 -19.06
CA ASP A 79 27.84 15.19 -20.19
C ASP A 79 29.09 14.34 -19.89
N ASN A 80 29.71 14.53 -18.72
CA ASN A 80 30.94 13.86 -18.32
C ASN A 80 30.64 12.44 -17.76
N GLY A 81 30.35 11.50 -18.62
CA GLY A 81 30.30 10.08 -18.32
C GLY A 81 29.01 9.41 -18.76
N GLN A 82 29.16 8.20 -19.24
CA GLN A 82 28.00 7.32 -19.50
C GLN A 82 27.29 7.04 -18.17
N THR A 83 26.00 7.28 -18.14
CA THR A 83 25.20 6.94 -16.98
C THR A 83 25.22 5.42 -16.78
N LYS A 84 25.61 4.98 -15.57
CA LYS A 84 25.56 3.56 -15.19
C LYS A 84 24.13 3.04 -15.07
N LEU A 85 23.11 3.92 -15.07
CA LEU A 85 21.70 3.60 -14.99
C LEU A 85 21.05 3.69 -16.37
N ASP A 86 21.57 2.91 -17.31
CA ASP A 86 21.00 2.77 -18.64
C ASP A 86 19.71 1.92 -18.61
N GLU A 87 19.02 1.86 -19.72
CA GLU A 87 17.76 1.12 -19.86
C GLU A 87 17.96 -0.39 -19.60
N ARG A 88 19.10 -0.95 -20.01
CA ARG A 88 19.47 -2.35 -19.77
C ARG A 88 19.60 -2.63 -18.27
N PHE A 89 20.31 -1.77 -17.53
CA PHE A 89 20.46 -1.91 -16.09
C PHE A 89 19.11 -1.82 -15.37
N LEU A 90 18.27 -0.85 -15.72
CA LEU A 90 16.95 -0.66 -15.13
C LEU A 90 16.00 -1.83 -15.43
N THR A 91 16.06 -2.40 -16.62
CA THR A 91 15.26 -3.60 -16.99
C THR A 91 15.66 -4.81 -16.16
N VAL A 92 16.96 -5.03 -15.96
CA VAL A 92 17.45 -6.12 -15.09
C VAL A 92 17.04 -5.87 -13.65
N LEU A 93 17.20 -4.65 -13.14
CA LEU A 93 16.76 -4.27 -11.79
C LEU A 93 15.26 -4.53 -11.59
N TYR A 94 14.41 -4.14 -12.53
CA TYR A 94 12.98 -4.38 -12.48
C TYR A 94 12.65 -5.89 -12.35
N ARG A 95 13.35 -6.75 -13.10
CA ARG A 95 13.20 -8.19 -13.02
C ARG A 95 13.65 -8.74 -11.66
N VAL A 96 14.82 -8.30 -11.18
CA VAL A 96 15.39 -8.74 -9.91
C VAL A 96 14.50 -8.38 -8.73
N VAL A 97 13.95 -7.17 -8.69
CA VAL A 97 13.06 -6.71 -7.60
C VAL A 97 11.76 -7.52 -7.53
N ARG A 98 11.25 -8.01 -8.67
CA ARG A 98 10.05 -8.87 -8.73
C ARG A 98 10.30 -10.31 -8.29
N ALA A 99 11.52 -10.74 -8.31
CA ALA A 99 11.95 -12.07 -7.88
C ALA A 99 12.34 -12.05 -6.39
N THR A 100 12.56 -13.22 -5.82
CA THR A 100 13.06 -13.35 -4.44
C THR A 100 14.58 -13.43 -4.42
N PRO A 101 15.25 -12.95 -3.33
CA PRO A 101 16.71 -13.08 -3.21
C PRO A 101 17.21 -14.53 -3.33
N GLN A 102 16.42 -15.52 -2.86
CA GLN A 102 16.76 -16.93 -2.91
C GLN A 102 16.96 -17.43 -4.36
N GLN A 103 16.20 -16.90 -5.33
CA GLN A 103 16.36 -17.22 -6.75
C GLN A 103 17.71 -16.76 -7.32
N TYR A 104 18.42 -15.88 -6.61
CA TYR A 104 19.76 -15.39 -6.93
C TYR A 104 20.85 -15.94 -5.99
N GLY A 105 20.53 -17.02 -5.26
CA GLY A 105 21.48 -17.70 -4.37
C GLY A 105 21.65 -17.10 -2.97
N TRP A 106 20.83 -16.15 -2.59
CA TRP A 106 20.87 -15.58 -1.25
C TRP A 106 20.00 -16.38 -0.28
N ARG A 107 20.48 -16.61 0.94
CA ARG A 107 19.68 -17.26 2.00
C ARG A 107 18.62 -16.33 2.62
N ARG A 108 18.73 -15.03 2.42
CA ARG A 108 17.85 -14.01 2.96
C ARG A 108 16.55 -13.88 2.13
N PRO A 109 15.35 -13.77 2.76
CA PRO A 109 14.08 -13.73 2.03
C PRO A 109 13.69 -12.34 1.50
N THR A 110 14.38 -11.26 1.95
CA THR A 110 14.04 -9.88 1.58
C THR A 110 15.21 -9.15 0.96
N TRP A 111 14.94 -8.36 -0.06
CA TRP A 111 15.93 -7.51 -0.68
C TRP A 111 16.38 -6.38 0.25
N THR A 112 17.68 -6.12 0.27
CA THR A 112 18.28 -4.87 0.72
C THR A 112 18.94 -4.17 -0.44
N ARG A 113 19.28 -2.89 -0.30
CA ARG A 113 19.97 -2.14 -1.36
C ARG A 113 21.34 -2.74 -1.67
N GLU A 114 22.02 -3.20 -0.64
CA GLU A 114 23.34 -3.87 -0.74
C GLU A 114 23.24 -5.16 -1.55
N LEU A 115 22.26 -6.02 -1.25
CA LEU A 115 22.02 -7.24 -2.01
C LEU A 115 21.64 -6.96 -3.46
N LEU A 116 20.84 -5.93 -3.70
CA LEU A 116 20.50 -5.51 -5.06
C LEU A 116 21.76 -5.05 -5.82
N VAL A 117 22.63 -4.23 -5.21
CA VAL A 117 23.90 -3.80 -5.82
C VAL A 117 24.74 -4.99 -6.22
N GLU A 118 24.92 -5.95 -5.30
CA GLU A 118 25.73 -7.13 -5.55
C GLU A 118 25.12 -8.04 -6.64
N THR A 119 23.81 -8.25 -6.58
CA THR A 119 23.10 -9.06 -7.58
C THR A 119 23.16 -8.42 -8.97
N LEU A 120 22.95 -7.10 -9.05
CA LEU A 120 23.02 -6.37 -10.32
C LEU A 120 24.46 -6.37 -10.87
N ALA A 121 25.48 -6.22 -10.01
CA ALA A 121 26.88 -6.32 -10.44
C ALA A 121 27.19 -7.67 -11.08
N ARG A 122 26.68 -8.78 -10.50
CA ARG A 122 26.82 -10.13 -11.07
C ARG A 122 26.04 -10.29 -12.38
N GLN A 123 24.88 -9.68 -12.51
CA GLN A 123 24.01 -9.85 -13.68
C GLN A 123 24.38 -8.94 -14.86
N THR A 124 24.91 -7.75 -14.60
CA THR A 124 25.14 -6.72 -15.62
C THR A 124 26.62 -6.37 -15.82
N GLY A 125 27.50 -6.80 -14.90
CA GLY A 125 28.90 -6.33 -14.84
C GLY A 125 29.04 -4.90 -14.32
N VAL A 126 27.94 -4.19 -14.04
CA VAL A 126 27.97 -2.78 -13.61
C VAL A 126 27.76 -2.68 -12.11
N ARG A 127 28.79 -2.25 -11.39
CA ARG A 127 28.71 -1.99 -9.95
C ARG A 127 28.40 -0.51 -9.69
N ILE A 128 27.35 -0.25 -8.93
CA ILE A 128 26.94 1.10 -8.49
C ILE A 128 27.04 1.21 -6.96
N HIS A 129 27.02 2.42 -6.45
CA HIS A 129 26.97 2.64 -5.01
C HIS A 129 25.53 2.47 -4.47
N VAL A 130 25.38 2.15 -3.18
CA VAL A 130 24.08 1.92 -2.51
C VAL A 130 23.16 3.15 -2.59
N THR A 131 23.71 4.37 -2.53
CA THR A 131 22.93 5.60 -2.73
C THR A 131 22.38 5.70 -4.16
N THR A 132 23.18 5.31 -5.16
CA THR A 132 22.76 5.25 -6.56
C THR A 132 21.67 4.21 -6.78
N MET A 133 21.70 3.08 -6.03
CA MET A 133 20.62 2.08 -6.04
C MET A 133 19.29 2.68 -5.59
N SER A 134 19.27 3.58 -4.60
CA SER A 134 18.04 4.27 -4.19
C SER A 134 17.45 5.10 -5.33
N ARG A 135 18.28 5.78 -6.11
CA ARG A 135 17.87 6.52 -7.33
C ARG A 135 17.35 5.56 -8.41
N ALA A 136 18.04 4.46 -8.66
CA ALA A 136 17.61 3.44 -9.62
C ALA A 136 16.25 2.82 -9.25
N LEU A 137 16.02 2.51 -7.97
CA LEU A 137 14.73 2.04 -7.47
C LEU A 137 13.61 3.06 -7.68
N ALA A 138 13.88 4.35 -7.43
CA ALA A 138 12.93 5.42 -7.70
C ALA A 138 12.57 5.52 -9.20
N MET A 139 13.56 5.39 -10.10
CA MET A 139 13.35 5.41 -11.56
C MET A 139 12.42 4.30 -12.03
N ILE A 140 12.53 3.09 -11.47
CA ILE A 140 11.59 1.98 -11.76
C ILE A 140 10.32 2.03 -10.92
N LYS A 141 10.06 3.13 -10.19
CA LYS A 141 8.90 3.34 -9.30
C LYS A 141 8.77 2.27 -8.20
N ALA A 142 9.87 1.64 -7.79
CA ALA A 142 9.88 0.70 -6.69
C ALA A 142 9.86 1.44 -5.34
N ARG A 143 9.07 0.91 -4.40
CA ARG A 143 8.96 1.46 -3.04
C ARG A 143 9.05 0.34 -2.00
N ARG A 144 9.48 0.66 -0.80
CA ARG A 144 9.35 -0.25 0.35
C ARG A 144 7.88 -0.30 0.79
N GLY A 145 7.38 -1.50 1.02
CA GLY A 145 6.02 -1.72 1.51
C GLY A 145 5.93 -3.03 2.28
N ARG A 146 4.84 -3.24 3.01
CA ARG A 146 4.54 -4.53 3.65
C ARG A 146 3.91 -5.45 2.62
N PRO A 147 4.49 -6.64 2.34
CA PRO A 147 3.85 -7.63 1.49
C PRO A 147 2.52 -8.06 2.10
N ARG A 148 1.55 -8.32 1.26
CA ARG A 148 0.30 -8.95 1.68
C ARG A 148 0.50 -10.45 1.77
N PRO A 149 0.22 -11.11 2.91
CA PRO A 149 0.21 -12.55 2.98
C PRO A 149 -0.87 -13.09 2.05
N THR A 150 -0.51 -14.09 1.24
CA THR A 150 -1.41 -14.72 0.29
C THR A 150 -1.31 -16.22 0.44
N VAL A 151 -2.44 -16.87 0.62
CA VAL A 151 -2.54 -18.33 0.62
C VAL A 151 -3.21 -18.75 -0.70
N ASN A 152 -2.59 -19.65 -1.42
CA ASN A 152 -3.12 -20.15 -2.67
C ASN A 152 -4.20 -21.22 -2.39
N CYS A 153 -5.32 -21.12 -3.08
CA CYS A 153 -6.33 -22.18 -3.07
C CYS A 153 -5.73 -23.45 -3.68
N PRO A 154 -5.80 -24.61 -3.00
CA PRO A 154 -5.27 -25.88 -3.52
C PRO A 154 -6.09 -26.44 -4.68
N TRP A 155 -7.31 -25.94 -4.90
CA TRP A 155 -8.18 -26.39 -5.98
C TRP A 155 -7.72 -25.86 -7.33
N ALA A 156 -7.90 -26.64 -8.38
CA ALA A 156 -7.77 -26.19 -9.74
C ALA A 156 -8.68 -24.98 -10.01
N LYS A 157 -8.20 -24.00 -10.77
CA LYS A 157 -8.92 -22.75 -11.08
C LYS A 157 -10.34 -22.98 -11.58
N ALA A 158 -10.54 -24.01 -12.43
CA ALA A 158 -11.86 -24.36 -12.96
C ALA A 158 -12.82 -24.86 -11.87
N ALA A 159 -12.35 -25.70 -10.95
CA ALA A 159 -13.14 -26.22 -9.83
C ALA A 159 -13.54 -25.10 -8.86
N LYS A 160 -12.58 -24.23 -8.51
CA LYS A 160 -12.83 -23.00 -7.73
C LYS A 160 -13.91 -22.13 -8.37
N THR A 161 -13.76 -21.83 -9.67
CA THR A 161 -14.72 -20.99 -10.39
C THR A 161 -16.12 -21.63 -10.44
N ARG A 162 -16.23 -22.94 -10.71
CA ARG A 162 -17.50 -23.67 -10.68
C ARG A 162 -18.21 -23.52 -9.33
N ARG A 163 -17.48 -23.76 -8.23
CA ARG A 163 -18.04 -23.65 -6.88
C ARG A 163 -18.55 -22.24 -6.57
N LEU A 164 -17.75 -21.23 -6.87
CA LEU A 164 -18.15 -19.83 -6.69
C LEU A 164 -19.36 -19.46 -7.53
N ASN A 165 -19.47 -19.96 -8.77
CA ASN A 165 -20.62 -19.74 -9.63
C ASN A 165 -21.89 -20.39 -9.09
N VAL A 166 -21.79 -21.56 -8.48
CA VAL A 166 -22.93 -22.19 -7.78
C VAL A 166 -23.44 -21.28 -6.66
N ILE A 167 -22.55 -20.75 -5.82
CA ILE A 167 -22.93 -19.84 -4.73
C ILE A 167 -23.51 -18.54 -5.29
N ARG A 168 -22.91 -17.95 -6.32
CA ARG A 168 -23.43 -16.73 -6.98
C ARG A 168 -24.82 -16.96 -7.56
N ARG A 169 -25.05 -18.10 -8.23
CA ARG A 169 -26.36 -18.47 -8.75
C ARG A 169 -27.39 -18.62 -7.64
N LEU A 170 -27.04 -19.34 -6.54
CA LEU A 170 -27.90 -19.45 -5.36
C LEU A 170 -28.35 -18.08 -4.86
N LEU A 171 -27.42 -17.13 -4.71
CA LEU A 171 -27.73 -15.78 -4.23
C LEU A 171 -28.59 -14.97 -5.24
N ALA A 172 -28.34 -15.15 -6.53
CA ALA A 172 -29.10 -14.43 -7.58
C ALA A 172 -30.55 -14.97 -7.72
N THR A 173 -30.75 -16.26 -7.50
CA THR A 173 -32.05 -16.94 -7.67
C THR A 173 -32.69 -17.37 -6.36
N LEU A 174 -32.30 -16.75 -5.23
CA LEU A 174 -32.79 -17.13 -3.90
C LEU A 174 -34.31 -16.97 -3.83
N PRO A 175 -35.07 -18.05 -3.56
CA PRO A 175 -36.52 -18.01 -3.51
C PRO A 175 -37.05 -17.03 -2.47
N ARG A 176 -38.28 -16.56 -2.67
CA ARG A 176 -38.95 -15.70 -1.69
C ARG A 176 -39.11 -16.46 -0.37
N GLY A 177 -38.87 -15.78 0.75
CA GLY A 177 -38.95 -16.36 2.08
C GLY A 177 -37.67 -17.13 2.52
N GLN A 178 -36.82 -17.54 1.62
CA GLN A 178 -35.52 -18.12 2.00
C GLN A 178 -34.49 -17.02 2.30
N VAL A 179 -33.54 -17.35 3.18
CA VAL A 179 -32.48 -16.45 3.65
C VAL A 179 -31.12 -17.03 3.27
N ALA A 180 -30.18 -16.18 2.90
CA ALA A 180 -28.78 -16.56 2.72
C ALA A 180 -27.89 -15.64 3.55
N VAL A 181 -26.97 -16.23 4.30
CA VAL A 181 -26.02 -15.49 5.15
C VAL A 181 -24.59 -15.92 4.83
N TYR A 182 -23.65 -14.99 4.97
CA TYR A 182 -22.21 -15.28 5.02
C TYR A 182 -21.82 -15.42 6.48
N GLU A 183 -21.15 -16.50 6.81
CA GLU A 183 -20.73 -16.83 8.17
C GLU A 183 -19.22 -16.82 8.29
N ASP A 184 -18.71 -16.38 9.45
CA ASP A 184 -17.30 -16.45 9.85
C ASP A 184 -17.15 -16.06 11.33
N GLU A 185 -16.00 -16.42 11.91
CA GLU A 185 -15.65 -16.04 13.27
C GLU A 185 -14.49 -15.06 13.29
N VAL A 186 -14.56 -14.13 14.25
CA VAL A 186 -13.50 -13.17 14.54
C VAL A 186 -13.04 -13.27 15.98
N ASP A 187 -11.73 -13.16 16.18
CA ASP A 187 -11.10 -13.06 17.49
C ASP A 187 -10.89 -11.60 17.91
N ILE A 188 -11.34 -11.29 19.10
CA ILE A 188 -11.16 -9.99 19.77
C ILE A 188 -10.08 -10.18 20.83
N HIS A 189 -8.98 -9.48 20.68
CA HIS A 189 -7.84 -9.52 21.59
C HIS A 189 -7.84 -8.30 22.50
N LEU A 190 -7.62 -8.50 23.79
CA LEU A 190 -7.45 -7.41 24.74
C LEU A 190 -6.18 -6.59 24.46
N ASN A 191 -5.12 -7.24 24.02
CA ASN A 191 -3.95 -6.52 23.51
C ASN A 191 -4.27 -5.94 22.13
N PRO A 192 -4.20 -4.63 21.93
CA PRO A 192 -4.57 -3.99 20.66
C PRO A 192 -3.66 -4.42 19.51
N LYS A 193 -4.23 -4.63 18.34
CA LYS A 193 -3.45 -4.73 17.10
C LYS A 193 -2.98 -3.34 16.73
N ILE A 194 -1.66 -3.10 16.71
CA ILE A 194 -1.12 -1.79 16.36
C ILE A 194 -1.29 -1.52 14.88
N GLY A 195 -1.87 -0.39 14.56
CA GLY A 195 -2.09 0.11 13.21
C GLY A 195 -1.53 1.51 13.01
N LEU A 196 -1.65 2.00 11.76
CA LEU A 196 -1.25 3.37 11.44
C LEU A 196 -2.16 4.36 12.17
N ASP A 197 -1.54 5.43 12.71
CA ASP A 197 -2.21 6.56 13.32
C ASP A 197 -1.46 7.85 13.02
N TRP A 198 -2.11 8.99 13.21
CA TRP A 198 -1.49 10.29 13.06
C TRP A 198 -0.62 10.61 14.29
N MET A 199 0.62 11.03 14.06
CA MET A 199 1.55 11.47 15.08
C MET A 199 2.42 12.61 14.56
N LEU A 200 2.90 13.46 15.45
CA LEU A 200 3.81 14.54 15.08
C LEU A 200 5.16 13.96 14.64
N ARG A 201 5.80 14.65 13.70
CA ARG A 201 7.12 14.23 13.22
C ARG A 201 8.15 14.25 14.35
N GLY A 202 8.87 13.14 14.49
CA GLY A 202 9.86 12.98 15.57
C GLY A 202 9.27 12.54 16.92
N GLN A 203 7.94 12.34 17.02
CA GLN A 203 7.28 11.82 18.20
C GLN A 203 6.72 10.41 17.90
N GLN A 204 6.91 9.50 18.83
CA GLN A 204 6.36 8.14 18.77
C GLN A 204 5.10 8.10 19.64
N LYS A 205 3.93 7.85 19.01
CA LYS A 205 2.69 7.62 19.75
C LYS A 205 2.72 6.25 20.40
N GLU A 206 2.44 6.18 21.68
CA GLU A 206 2.33 4.95 22.45
C GLU A 206 0.86 4.54 22.59
N VAL A 207 0.60 3.24 22.56
CA VAL A 207 -0.71 2.64 22.84
C VAL A 207 -0.56 1.79 24.08
N LEU A 208 -1.23 2.18 25.16
CA LEU A 208 -1.20 1.44 26.42
C LEU A 208 -1.78 0.04 26.19
N THR A 209 -0.98 -0.98 26.53
CA THR A 209 -1.31 -2.37 26.30
C THR A 209 -1.41 -3.08 27.63
N PRO A 210 -2.54 -3.74 27.97
CA PRO A 210 -2.71 -4.42 29.26
C PRO A 210 -1.72 -5.54 29.55
N GLY A 211 -1.02 -6.06 28.51
CA GLY A 211 -0.04 -7.13 28.65
C GLY A 211 -0.64 -8.52 28.87
N GLN A 212 -1.96 -8.66 28.87
CA GLN A 212 -2.67 -9.91 29.08
C GLN A 212 -3.18 -10.47 27.75
N ASN A 213 -2.93 -11.72 27.44
CA ASN A 213 -3.40 -12.37 26.21
C ASN A 213 -4.84 -12.93 26.37
N VAL A 214 -5.74 -12.08 26.83
CA VAL A 214 -7.16 -12.41 26.94
C VAL A 214 -7.84 -12.26 25.57
N LYS A 215 -8.70 -13.21 25.21
CA LYS A 215 -9.44 -13.24 23.96
C LYS A 215 -10.92 -13.51 24.18
N ARG A 216 -11.74 -13.00 23.28
CA ARG A 216 -13.14 -13.37 23.07
C ARG A 216 -13.35 -13.65 21.58
N TYR A 217 -14.36 -14.42 21.28
CA TYR A 217 -14.68 -14.79 19.91
C TYR A 217 -16.11 -14.40 19.59
N LEU A 218 -16.31 -13.91 18.36
CA LEU A 218 -17.64 -13.70 17.81
C LEU A 218 -17.82 -14.67 16.65
N ALA A 219 -18.91 -15.43 16.63
CA ALA A 219 -19.39 -16.05 15.42
C ALA A 219 -20.50 -15.17 14.84
N GLY A 220 -20.37 -14.80 13.57
CA GLY A 220 -21.26 -13.84 12.93
C GLY A 220 -21.89 -14.37 11.65
N ALA A 221 -23.07 -13.88 11.35
CA ALA A 221 -23.80 -14.19 10.12
C ALA A 221 -24.29 -12.88 9.47
N LEU A 222 -23.76 -12.57 8.30
CA LEU A 222 -24.11 -11.41 7.50
C LEU A 222 -25.18 -11.77 6.47
N ASP A 223 -26.40 -11.27 6.62
CA ASP A 223 -27.46 -11.46 5.65
C ASP A 223 -27.06 -10.88 4.28
N ALA A 224 -27.05 -11.72 3.25
CA ALA A 224 -26.58 -11.39 1.92
C ALA A 224 -27.47 -10.37 1.20
N ARG A 225 -28.75 -10.29 1.56
CA ARG A 225 -29.75 -9.38 0.95
C ARG A 225 -29.85 -8.06 1.72
N THR A 226 -29.88 -8.14 3.06
CA THR A 226 -30.11 -6.96 3.90
C THR A 226 -28.82 -6.30 4.35
N GLY A 227 -27.72 -7.04 4.45
CA GLY A 227 -26.49 -6.61 5.04
C GLY A 227 -26.54 -6.48 6.58
N GLN A 228 -27.61 -6.96 7.21
CA GLN A 228 -27.71 -7.05 8.67
C GLN A 228 -26.76 -8.13 9.18
N LEU A 229 -26.13 -7.88 10.31
CA LEU A 229 -25.25 -8.79 10.98
C LEU A 229 -25.92 -9.35 12.24
N LEU A 230 -26.02 -10.65 12.35
CA LEU A 230 -26.29 -11.38 13.58
C LEU A 230 -24.96 -11.90 14.13
N TRP A 231 -24.82 -11.96 15.44
CA TRP A 231 -23.62 -12.53 16.08
C TRP A 231 -23.95 -13.14 17.43
N VAL A 232 -23.09 -14.03 17.84
CA VAL A 232 -23.03 -14.61 19.18
C VAL A 232 -21.58 -14.52 19.70
N GLU A 233 -21.44 -14.51 21.02
CA GLU A 233 -20.15 -14.35 21.69
C GLU A 233 -19.76 -15.62 22.42
N GLY A 234 -18.47 -15.93 22.44
CA GLY A 234 -17.94 -17.08 23.15
C GLY A 234 -16.50 -16.87 23.63
N GLU A 235 -16.08 -17.73 24.55
CA GLU A 235 -14.72 -17.72 25.08
C GLU A 235 -13.72 -18.44 24.17
N ARG A 236 -14.21 -19.33 23.33
CA ARG A 236 -13.41 -20.16 22.43
C ARG A 236 -14.09 -20.29 21.06
N LYS A 237 -13.30 -20.38 20.02
CA LYS A 237 -13.75 -20.72 18.67
C LYS A 237 -13.97 -22.23 18.61
N THR A 238 -15.23 -22.66 18.76
CA THR A 238 -15.62 -24.06 18.84
C THR A 238 -16.86 -24.34 18.00
N SER A 239 -17.10 -25.62 17.71
CA SER A 239 -18.37 -26.07 17.09
C SER A 239 -19.61 -25.71 17.92
N ALA A 240 -19.51 -25.64 19.26
CA ALA A 240 -20.60 -25.20 20.12
C ALA A 240 -20.96 -23.72 19.86
N LEU A 241 -19.96 -22.83 19.71
CA LEU A 241 -20.22 -21.44 19.36
C LEU A 241 -20.92 -21.30 18.00
N PHE A 242 -20.48 -22.09 17.02
CA PHE A 242 -21.13 -22.16 15.71
C PHE A 242 -22.58 -22.64 15.79
N ILE A 243 -22.85 -23.71 16.55
CA ILE A 243 -24.23 -24.23 16.77
C ILE A 243 -25.10 -23.15 17.43
N THR A 244 -24.58 -22.43 18.43
CA THR A 244 -25.28 -21.28 19.05
C THR A 244 -25.67 -20.23 18.03
N LEU A 245 -24.80 -19.95 17.06
CA LEU A 245 -25.12 -19.03 15.97
C LEU A 245 -26.23 -19.61 15.06
N LEU A 246 -26.18 -20.89 14.72
CA LEU A 246 -27.22 -21.55 13.92
C LEU A 246 -28.58 -21.50 14.60
N ASP A 247 -28.66 -21.77 15.93
CA ASP A 247 -29.87 -21.62 16.74
C ASP A 247 -30.39 -20.18 16.70
N ARG A 248 -29.48 -19.20 16.84
CA ARG A 248 -29.85 -17.77 16.76
C ARG A 248 -30.41 -17.41 15.39
N LEU A 249 -29.89 -17.99 14.30
CA LEU A 249 -30.40 -17.81 12.95
C LEU A 249 -31.81 -18.37 12.83
N LEU A 250 -32.07 -19.59 13.34
CA LEU A 250 -33.39 -20.21 13.33
C LEU A 250 -34.44 -19.37 14.10
N GLN A 251 -34.04 -18.83 15.24
CA GLN A 251 -34.92 -17.94 16.02
C GLN A 251 -35.20 -16.63 15.28
N THR A 252 -34.19 -16.00 14.71
CA THR A 252 -34.30 -14.70 14.04
C THR A 252 -35.09 -14.78 12.74
N TYR A 253 -34.89 -15.89 11.99
CA TYR A 253 -35.57 -16.15 10.74
C TYR A 253 -36.59 -17.30 10.90
N ALA A 254 -37.44 -17.22 11.93
CA ALA A 254 -38.39 -18.27 12.29
C ALA A 254 -39.30 -18.67 11.11
N GLN A 255 -39.68 -17.71 10.27
CA GLN A 255 -40.57 -17.92 9.12
C GLN A 255 -39.85 -18.42 7.84
N ALA A 256 -38.51 -18.45 7.84
CA ALA A 256 -37.76 -18.88 6.68
C ALA A 256 -37.78 -20.39 6.55
N PRO A 257 -38.27 -20.96 5.44
CA PRO A 257 -38.29 -22.43 5.25
C PRO A 257 -36.86 -22.98 5.13
N VAL A 258 -35.93 -22.18 4.55
CA VAL A 258 -34.52 -22.57 4.43
C VAL A 258 -33.62 -21.36 4.68
N ILE A 259 -32.57 -21.57 5.46
CA ILE A 259 -31.48 -20.65 5.70
C ILE A 259 -30.22 -21.25 5.09
N HIS A 260 -29.68 -20.59 4.09
CA HIS A 260 -28.43 -20.97 3.42
C HIS A 260 -27.25 -20.26 4.11
N VAL A 261 -26.33 -21.02 4.69
CA VAL A 261 -25.14 -20.51 5.37
C VAL A 261 -23.93 -20.74 4.48
N ILE A 262 -23.31 -19.66 4.01
CA ILE A 262 -22.11 -19.64 3.18
C ILE A 262 -20.93 -19.39 4.10
N LEU A 263 -20.01 -20.36 4.20
CA LEU A 263 -18.94 -20.38 5.20
C LEU A 263 -17.65 -20.96 4.63
N ASP A 264 -16.57 -20.83 5.39
CA ASP A 264 -15.27 -21.42 5.04
C ASP A 264 -15.20 -22.93 5.38
N ASN A 265 -14.06 -23.57 5.06
CA ASN A 265 -13.82 -24.99 5.32
C ASN A 265 -13.15 -25.23 6.66
N TYR A 266 -13.37 -24.40 7.68
CA TYR A 266 -12.78 -24.66 8.97
C TYR A 266 -13.39 -25.88 9.66
N ARG A 267 -12.55 -26.69 10.29
CA ARG A 267 -12.91 -28.00 10.82
C ARG A 267 -14.08 -28.02 11.81
N ILE A 268 -14.33 -26.90 12.51
CA ILE A 268 -15.43 -26.81 13.47
C ILE A 268 -16.81 -26.90 12.82
N HIS A 269 -16.92 -26.48 11.54
CA HIS A 269 -18.17 -26.45 10.79
C HIS A 269 -18.59 -27.82 10.25
N ASP A 270 -17.65 -28.78 10.16
CA ASP A 270 -17.85 -30.13 9.63
C ASP A 270 -17.61 -31.19 10.71
N SER A 271 -17.90 -30.86 11.96
CA SER A 271 -17.74 -31.77 13.10
C SER A 271 -18.97 -32.64 13.33
N LYS A 272 -18.80 -33.81 13.98
CA LYS A 272 -19.91 -34.75 14.33
C LYS A 272 -21.02 -34.04 15.09
N ILE A 273 -20.69 -33.13 16.02
CA ILE A 273 -21.71 -32.42 16.81
C ILE A 273 -22.49 -31.40 15.96
N VAL A 274 -21.86 -30.80 14.96
CA VAL A 274 -22.57 -29.94 14.01
C VAL A 274 -23.49 -30.73 13.11
N HIS A 275 -23.06 -31.88 12.62
CA HIS A 275 -23.94 -32.78 11.84
C HIS A 275 -25.15 -33.25 12.65
N ALA A 276 -24.98 -33.63 13.93
CA ALA A 276 -26.06 -33.96 14.82
C ALA A 276 -27.05 -32.80 15.04
N ALA A 277 -26.53 -31.57 15.25
CA ALA A 277 -27.36 -30.39 15.38
C ALA A 277 -28.17 -30.12 14.10
N LEU A 278 -27.50 -30.16 12.91
CA LEU A 278 -28.16 -29.99 11.61
C LEU A 278 -29.29 -30.98 11.35
N ALA A 279 -29.11 -32.22 11.75
CA ALA A 279 -30.17 -33.22 11.68
C ALA A 279 -31.40 -32.82 12.54
N GLY A 280 -31.18 -32.27 13.74
CA GLY A 280 -32.24 -31.76 14.62
C GLY A 280 -32.96 -30.50 14.07
N PHE A 281 -32.39 -29.78 13.14
CA PHE A 281 -33.00 -28.56 12.56
C PHE A 281 -33.97 -28.84 11.40
N GLY A 282 -34.30 -30.10 11.13
CA GLY A 282 -35.31 -30.48 10.14
C GLY A 282 -35.02 -29.99 8.70
N GLY A 283 -33.76 -29.90 8.33
CA GLY A 283 -33.35 -29.47 6.98
C GLY A 283 -33.50 -27.97 6.71
N ARG A 284 -33.87 -27.18 7.71
CA ARG A 284 -34.01 -25.71 7.59
C ARG A 284 -32.67 -24.97 7.40
N ILE A 285 -31.55 -25.57 7.79
CA ILE A 285 -30.21 -25.00 7.56
C ILE A 285 -29.45 -25.78 6.49
N ARG A 286 -28.91 -25.11 5.52
CA ARG A 286 -28.09 -25.71 4.46
C ARG A 286 -26.73 -25.01 4.39
N LEU A 287 -25.65 -25.76 4.62
CA LEU A 287 -24.29 -25.28 4.60
C LEU A 287 -23.74 -25.26 3.16
N HIS A 288 -23.08 -24.19 2.80
CA HIS A 288 -22.45 -23.97 1.50
C HIS A 288 -20.98 -23.57 1.68
N PHE A 289 -20.08 -24.55 1.70
CA PHE A 289 -18.67 -24.33 1.88
C PHE A 289 -18.06 -23.57 0.69
N LEU A 290 -17.31 -22.52 0.97
CA LEU A 290 -16.48 -21.79 0.01
C LEU A 290 -15.27 -22.66 -0.40
N PRO A 291 -14.64 -22.38 -1.54
CA PRO A 291 -13.34 -22.98 -1.84
C PRO A 291 -12.31 -22.64 -0.75
N PRO A 292 -11.37 -23.55 -0.43
CA PRO A 292 -10.34 -23.28 0.57
C PRO A 292 -9.53 -22.01 0.25
N TYR A 293 -9.16 -21.28 1.29
CA TYR A 293 -8.35 -20.05 1.20
C TYR A 293 -8.92 -18.98 0.25
N CYS A 294 -10.22 -18.76 0.31
CA CYS A 294 -10.91 -17.75 -0.49
C CYS A 294 -11.60 -16.66 0.38
N PRO A 295 -10.88 -15.96 1.28
CA PRO A 295 -11.48 -14.98 2.19
C PRO A 295 -12.17 -13.83 1.45
N ASN A 296 -11.66 -13.42 0.27
CA ASN A 296 -12.25 -12.33 -0.52
C ASN A 296 -13.68 -12.65 -1.00
N ASP A 297 -14.07 -13.92 -1.09
CA ASP A 297 -15.39 -14.37 -1.51
C ASP A 297 -16.36 -14.51 -0.30
N ASN A 298 -15.86 -14.45 0.94
CA ASN A 298 -16.68 -14.34 2.16
C ASN A 298 -16.91 -12.86 2.51
N LYS A 299 -18.12 -12.36 2.26
CA LYS A 299 -18.41 -10.92 2.42
C LYS A 299 -18.36 -10.42 3.87
N ILE A 300 -18.53 -11.31 4.84
CA ILE A 300 -18.48 -10.94 6.26
C ILE A 300 -17.06 -10.52 6.69
N GLU A 301 -16.02 -11.00 6.03
CA GLU A 301 -14.63 -10.60 6.28
C GLU A 301 -14.43 -9.08 6.24
N ARG A 302 -15.16 -8.37 5.37
CA ARG A 302 -15.11 -6.91 5.32
C ARG A 302 -15.70 -6.26 6.57
N VAL A 303 -16.68 -6.92 7.20
CA VAL A 303 -17.26 -6.45 8.46
C VAL A 303 -16.24 -6.55 9.58
N TRP A 304 -15.49 -7.66 9.61
CA TRP A 304 -14.43 -7.85 10.60
C TRP A 304 -13.25 -6.91 10.39
N GLN A 305 -12.86 -6.67 9.14
CA GLN A 305 -11.83 -5.67 8.81
C GLN A 305 -12.24 -4.27 9.27
N ASP A 306 -13.51 -3.90 9.07
CA ASP A 306 -14.07 -2.63 9.48
C ASP A 306 -14.16 -2.51 11.01
N LEU A 307 -14.62 -3.57 11.69
CA LEU A 307 -14.60 -3.66 13.16
C LEU A 307 -13.18 -3.47 13.71
N HIS A 308 -12.20 -4.17 13.16
CA HIS A 308 -10.80 -4.02 13.58
C HIS A 308 -10.28 -2.60 13.34
N ALA A 309 -10.63 -1.98 12.22
CA ALA A 309 -10.17 -0.64 11.90
C ALA A 309 -10.72 0.43 12.84
N ASN A 310 -11.97 0.26 13.31
CA ASN A 310 -12.69 1.28 14.07
C ASN A 310 -12.74 1.03 15.58
N VAL A 311 -12.52 -0.21 16.04
CA VAL A 311 -12.67 -0.55 17.46
C VAL A 311 -11.41 -1.18 18.04
N THR A 312 -10.94 -2.28 17.47
CA THR A 312 -9.90 -3.10 18.13
C THR A 312 -8.46 -2.73 17.76
N ARG A 313 -8.28 -1.81 16.81
CA ARG A 313 -6.97 -1.26 16.48
C ARG A 313 -6.66 -0.05 17.36
N ASN A 314 -5.46 -0.05 17.96
CA ASN A 314 -4.98 1.04 18.82
C ASN A 314 -5.94 1.41 19.97
N HIS A 315 -6.80 0.49 20.44
CA HIS A 315 -7.70 0.77 21.55
C HIS A 315 -6.94 0.87 22.88
N ASN A 316 -7.53 1.57 23.84
CA ASN A 316 -6.99 1.79 25.20
C ASN A 316 -7.84 1.10 26.28
N CYS A 317 -8.65 0.11 25.94
CA CYS A 317 -9.49 -0.60 26.91
C CYS A 317 -8.60 -1.37 27.89
N ALA A 318 -8.83 -1.17 29.18
CA ALA A 318 -8.06 -1.82 30.23
C ALA A 318 -8.50 -3.29 30.45
N ASP A 319 -9.74 -3.61 30.14
CA ASP A 319 -10.33 -4.93 30.36
C ASP A 319 -11.20 -5.38 29.19
N MET A 320 -11.48 -6.68 29.15
CA MET A 320 -12.24 -7.32 28.07
C MET A 320 -13.73 -6.92 28.08
N LEU A 321 -14.32 -6.60 29.24
CA LEU A 321 -15.72 -6.21 29.32
C LEU A 321 -15.95 -4.88 28.64
N THR A 322 -15.07 -3.91 28.92
CA THR A 322 -15.07 -2.58 28.28
C THR A 322 -14.89 -2.73 26.76
N LEU A 323 -13.87 -3.51 26.31
CA LEU A 323 -13.65 -3.73 24.89
C LEU A 323 -14.86 -4.35 24.19
N MET A 324 -15.47 -5.39 24.80
CA MET A 324 -16.65 -6.03 24.24
C MET A 324 -17.88 -5.13 24.22
N SER A 325 -18.00 -4.20 25.16
CA SER A 325 -19.04 -3.17 25.13
C SER A 325 -18.91 -2.28 23.89
N GLU A 326 -17.70 -1.80 23.60
CA GLU A 326 -17.41 -1.02 22.40
C GLU A 326 -17.66 -1.81 21.09
N VAL A 327 -17.28 -3.07 21.07
CA VAL A 327 -17.55 -3.99 19.95
C VAL A 327 -19.07 -4.10 19.71
N ARG A 328 -19.87 -4.38 20.77
CA ARG A 328 -21.34 -4.48 20.66
C ARG A 328 -21.95 -3.17 20.19
N TYR A 329 -21.54 -2.07 20.78
CA TYR A 329 -22.02 -0.74 20.39
C TYR A 329 -21.78 -0.48 18.89
N TYR A 330 -20.55 -0.73 18.42
CA TYR A 330 -20.18 -0.55 17.01
C TYR A 330 -21.03 -1.42 16.07
N LEU A 331 -21.20 -2.72 16.37
CA LEU A 331 -21.98 -3.64 15.55
C LEU A 331 -23.48 -3.27 15.53
N HIS A 332 -24.04 -2.81 16.64
CA HIS A 332 -25.42 -2.28 16.69
C HIS A 332 -25.57 -1.02 15.86
N GLN A 333 -24.65 -0.05 15.97
CA GLN A 333 -24.67 1.17 15.16
C GLN A 333 -24.56 0.85 13.65
N ARG A 334 -23.68 -0.08 13.30
CA ARG A 334 -23.54 -0.55 11.93
C ARG A 334 -24.88 -1.09 11.38
N ASN A 335 -25.55 -1.91 12.14
CA ASN A 335 -26.87 -2.45 11.75
C ASN A 335 -27.92 -1.36 11.61
N ARG A 336 -27.99 -0.40 12.54
CA ARG A 336 -28.91 0.74 12.47
C ARG A 336 -28.67 1.59 11.19
N ASN A 337 -27.42 1.90 10.87
CA ASN A 337 -27.08 2.66 9.68
C ASN A 337 -27.50 1.93 8.39
N ARG A 338 -27.37 0.59 8.35
CA ARG A 338 -27.83 -0.21 7.22
C ARG A 338 -29.34 -0.17 7.04
N THR A 339 -30.10 -0.19 8.14
CA THR A 339 -31.56 -0.09 8.11
C THR A 339 -31.99 1.28 7.56
N LYS A 340 -31.39 2.39 8.05
CA LYS A 340 -31.68 3.74 7.57
C LYS A 340 -31.39 3.89 6.07
N SER A 341 -30.22 3.50 5.60
CA SER A 341 -29.87 3.59 4.17
C SER A 341 -30.81 2.81 3.27
N ARG A 342 -31.36 1.69 3.73
CA ARG A 342 -32.36 0.91 2.98
C ARG A 342 -33.72 1.59 2.93
N SER A 343 -34.21 2.12 4.05
CA SER A 343 -35.49 2.85 4.08
C SER A 343 -35.43 4.09 3.19
N GLU A 344 -34.35 4.83 3.21
CA GLU A 344 -34.13 5.97 2.31
C GLU A 344 -34.09 5.58 0.82
N ALA A 345 -33.36 4.52 0.46
CA ALA A 345 -33.31 4.00 -0.90
C ALA A 345 -34.67 3.47 -1.39
N THR A 346 -35.47 2.90 -0.49
CA THR A 346 -36.84 2.42 -0.82
C THR A 346 -37.78 3.62 -1.01
N ALA A 347 -37.71 4.62 -0.14
CA ALA A 347 -38.50 5.84 -0.27
C ALA A 347 -38.22 6.60 -1.57
N GLN A 348 -36.94 6.71 -1.96
CA GLN A 348 -36.56 7.32 -3.24
C GLN A 348 -37.09 6.56 -4.46
N ARG A 349 -37.11 5.21 -4.43
CA ARG A 349 -37.64 4.39 -5.54
C ARG A 349 -39.18 4.41 -5.62
N SER A 350 -39.87 4.70 -4.52
CA SER A 350 -41.31 4.82 -4.50
C SER A 350 -41.78 6.23 -4.89
N ALA A 351 -40.86 7.20 -4.89
CA ALA A 351 -41.11 8.60 -5.28
C ALA A 351 -40.71 8.91 -6.73
N ALA A 352 -40.04 7.97 -7.42
CA ALA A 352 -39.68 8.02 -8.86
C ALA A 352 -40.54 7.07 -9.68
#